data_f6ad73aa23b02baa9c5c453eecf6eb3b
#
_entry.id   f6ad73aa23b02baa9c5c453eecf6eb3b
#
_cell.length_a   1.000
_cell.length_b   1.000
_cell.length_c   1.000
_cell.angle_alpha   90.00
_cell.angle_beta   90.00
_cell.angle_gamma   90.00
#
_symmetry.space_group_name_H-M   'P 1'
#
loop_
_entity.id
_entity.type
_entity.pdbx_description
1 polymer ?
#
loop_
_entity_poly.entity_id
_entity_poly.type
_entity_poly.pdbx_seq_one_letter_code
_entity_poly.pdbx_strand_id
1 'polypeptide(L)'
;MAADLGLNITGEGTPIVMVMGRNASGRVWDAHQVPGLVARGWRVATFDNRGSGGNINPDQQFHFNDLVQDVLTIINQHLGEPAFLVGTSLGSRIVLEAARQRPDLVRGVVAAAAHARLTPLQIAQSKELAAVTDALSTVAPDYLAATTATLNLSPSTLLDDAVSADWFALLTFAGQGSTVGLAQQIAADCGSDQSQHYPQISVPVLTLAYADDRVIFPEQVRDVAQLIPGAEYAELPHAGHFGYLERPNEFNELVHEFFTRTSTA
;
A
#
# COMPACT_ATOMS: atom_id res chain seq x y z
N MET A 1 10.06 21.99 7.87
CA MET A 1 11.15 20.99 7.80
C MET A 1 10.52 19.74 7.19
N ALA A 2 11.14 19.13 6.16
CA ALA A 2 10.67 17.84 5.67
C ALA A 2 10.69 16.86 6.84
N ALA A 3 9.61 16.10 7.02
CA ALA A 3 9.57 15.03 8.01
C ALA A 3 10.71 14.05 7.69
N ASP A 4 11.40 13.55 8.70
CA ASP A 4 12.31 12.42 8.52
C ASP A 4 11.44 11.20 8.25
N LEU A 5 11.23 10.90 6.97
CA LEU A 5 10.34 9.83 6.52
C LEU A 5 10.98 8.44 6.64
N GLY A 6 12.18 8.32 7.24
CA GLY A 6 12.88 7.03 7.26
C GLY A 6 13.19 6.52 5.85
N LEU A 7 13.46 7.43 4.90
CA LEU A 7 13.72 7.10 3.50
C LEU A 7 14.93 6.18 3.38
N ASN A 8 14.74 5.05 2.70
CA ASN A 8 15.79 4.12 2.31
C ASN A 8 15.78 3.95 0.79
N ILE A 9 16.96 4.02 0.14
CA ILE A 9 17.12 3.83 -1.30
C ILE A 9 18.14 2.72 -1.51
N THR A 10 17.74 1.67 -2.22
CA THR A 10 18.56 0.46 -2.45
C THR A 10 18.60 0.13 -3.94
N GLY A 11 19.77 -0.33 -4.41
CA GLY A 11 19.98 -0.70 -5.81
C GLY A 11 20.32 0.46 -6.72
N GLU A 12 20.43 0.16 -8.00
CA GLU A 12 20.76 1.10 -9.08
C GLU A 12 19.74 0.94 -10.22
N GLY A 13 19.73 1.87 -11.18
CA GLY A 13 18.83 1.85 -12.32
C GLY A 13 17.62 2.76 -12.15
N THR A 14 16.58 2.51 -12.94
CA THR A 14 15.35 3.33 -12.92
C THR A 14 14.66 3.23 -11.57
N PRO A 15 14.24 4.37 -10.98
CA PRO A 15 13.69 4.38 -9.64
C PRO A 15 12.24 3.89 -9.57
N ILE A 16 11.98 3.14 -8.49
CA ILE A 16 10.63 2.78 -8.02
C ILE A 16 10.46 3.37 -6.62
N VAL A 17 9.37 4.09 -6.36
CA VAL A 17 8.95 4.47 -5.00
C VAL A 17 7.84 3.53 -4.54
N MET A 18 8.04 2.88 -3.40
CA MET A 18 7.08 1.94 -2.82
C MET A 18 6.35 2.57 -1.64
N VAL A 19 5.03 2.64 -1.74
CA VAL A 19 4.15 3.31 -0.77
C VAL A 19 3.27 2.30 -0.06
N MET A 20 3.46 2.19 1.25
CA MET A 20 2.78 1.20 2.07
C MET A 20 1.32 1.59 2.36
N GLY A 21 0.53 0.59 2.70
CA GLY A 21 -0.83 0.74 3.20
C GLY A 21 -0.89 1.36 4.60
N ARG A 22 -2.11 1.47 5.11
CA ARG A 22 -2.39 2.06 6.42
C ARG A 22 -1.70 1.29 7.55
N ASN A 23 -1.17 2.04 8.52
CA ASN A 23 -0.57 1.53 9.77
C ASN A 23 0.63 0.59 9.59
N ALA A 24 1.22 0.51 8.42
CA ALA A 24 2.38 -0.34 8.15
C ALA A 24 3.62 0.50 7.82
N SER A 25 4.77 0.11 8.35
CA SER A 25 6.06 0.71 8.02
C SER A 25 6.49 0.34 6.61
N GLY A 26 7.17 1.26 5.92
CA GLY A 26 7.82 0.99 4.62
C GLY A 26 8.84 -0.14 4.67
N ARG A 27 9.37 -0.47 5.86
CA ARG A 27 10.29 -1.60 6.07
C ARG A 27 9.67 -2.97 5.76
N VAL A 28 8.35 -3.08 5.71
CA VAL A 28 7.68 -4.34 5.31
C VAL A 28 8.10 -4.76 3.90
N TRP A 29 8.38 -3.80 3.01
CA TRP A 29 8.88 -4.07 1.66
C TRP A 29 10.28 -4.71 1.63
N ASP A 30 11.08 -4.54 2.70
CA ASP A 30 12.47 -5.04 2.77
C ASP A 30 12.53 -6.57 2.82
N ALA A 31 11.44 -7.24 3.24
CA ALA A 31 11.40 -8.69 3.34
C ALA A 31 11.49 -9.40 1.98
N HIS A 32 10.81 -8.86 0.97
CA HIS A 32 10.65 -9.55 -0.32
C HIS A 32 10.76 -8.62 -1.54
N GLN A 33 10.11 -7.45 -1.49
CA GLN A 33 9.95 -6.60 -2.66
C GLN A 33 11.25 -5.87 -3.00
N VAL A 34 11.89 -5.27 -2.01
CA VAL A 34 13.17 -4.58 -2.24
C VAL A 34 14.21 -5.53 -2.82
N PRO A 35 14.58 -6.67 -2.19
CA PRO A 35 15.57 -7.57 -2.75
C PRO A 35 15.15 -8.14 -4.11
N GLY A 36 13.88 -8.47 -4.29
CA GLY A 36 13.37 -9.03 -5.55
C GLY A 36 13.42 -8.06 -6.72
N LEU A 37 13.12 -6.78 -6.51
CA LEU A 37 13.16 -5.75 -7.54
C LEU A 37 14.58 -5.25 -7.79
N VAL A 38 15.40 -5.11 -6.76
CA VAL A 38 16.83 -4.77 -6.90
C VAL A 38 17.58 -5.82 -7.72
N ALA A 39 17.32 -7.10 -7.47
CA ALA A 39 17.90 -8.19 -8.27
C ALA A 39 17.52 -8.15 -9.76
N ARG A 40 16.43 -7.45 -10.10
CA ARG A 40 15.95 -7.21 -11.48
C ARG A 40 16.43 -5.87 -12.07
N GLY A 41 17.35 -5.17 -11.37
CA GLY A 41 17.97 -3.93 -11.85
C GLY A 41 17.18 -2.65 -11.58
N TRP A 42 16.28 -2.67 -10.60
CA TRP A 42 15.56 -1.47 -10.17
C TRP A 42 16.26 -0.79 -8.97
N ARG A 43 16.18 0.52 -8.90
CA ARG A 43 16.52 1.31 -7.72
C ARG A 43 15.26 1.55 -6.90
N VAL A 44 15.16 0.97 -5.72
CA VAL A 44 13.93 0.95 -4.92
C VAL A 44 14.05 1.92 -3.75
N ALA A 45 13.08 2.83 -3.62
CA ALA A 45 12.93 3.75 -2.50
C ALA A 45 11.73 3.32 -1.64
N THR A 46 11.97 3.12 -0.34
CA THR A 46 10.96 2.84 0.67
C THR A 46 11.00 3.90 1.76
N PHE A 47 9.87 4.18 2.39
CA PHE A 47 9.75 5.18 3.44
C PHE A 47 8.52 4.91 4.32
N ASP A 48 8.46 5.56 5.47
CA ASP A 48 7.30 5.51 6.36
C ASP A 48 6.33 6.65 6.05
N ASN A 49 5.08 6.31 5.69
CA ASN A 49 4.00 7.29 5.61
C ASN A 49 3.82 8.00 6.96
N ARG A 50 3.34 9.24 6.94
CA ARG A 50 2.91 9.95 8.16
C ARG A 50 1.93 9.09 8.94
N GLY A 51 2.12 8.95 10.24
CA GLY A 51 1.33 8.10 11.12
C GLY A 51 1.75 6.62 11.12
N SER A 52 2.87 6.24 10.48
CA SER A 52 3.36 4.86 10.53
C SER A 52 4.87 4.77 10.77
N GLY A 53 5.34 3.60 11.18
CA GLY A 53 6.74 3.31 11.40
C GLY A 53 7.44 4.29 12.34
N GLY A 54 8.53 4.88 11.90
CA GLY A 54 9.27 5.93 12.63
C GLY A 54 8.67 7.33 12.46
N ASN A 55 7.65 7.51 11.62
CA ASN A 55 7.06 8.82 11.30
C ASN A 55 5.73 9.07 12.03
N ILE A 56 5.71 8.76 13.33
CA ILE A 56 4.54 8.97 14.18
C ILE A 56 4.76 10.23 15.04
N ASN A 57 3.93 11.24 14.84
CA ASN A 57 3.90 12.43 15.68
C ASN A 57 2.46 12.67 16.19
N PRO A 58 2.18 12.42 17.47
CA PRO A 58 0.83 12.58 18.04
C PRO A 58 0.25 13.99 17.91
N ASP A 59 1.12 15.00 17.91
CA ASP A 59 0.72 16.41 17.88
C ASP A 59 0.54 16.94 16.45
N GLN A 60 0.91 16.15 15.43
CA GLN A 60 0.84 16.56 14.03
C GLN A 60 -0.41 16.00 13.36
N GLN A 61 -1.31 16.88 12.96
CA GLN A 61 -2.37 16.51 12.02
C GLN A 61 -1.88 16.68 10.58
N PHE A 62 -2.38 15.82 9.69
CA PHE A 62 -2.10 15.88 8.26
C PHE A 62 -3.35 15.50 7.46
N HIS A 63 -3.38 15.91 6.20
CA HIS A 63 -4.42 15.58 5.25
C HIS A 63 -3.90 14.59 4.21
N PHE A 64 -4.79 13.98 3.45
CA PHE A 64 -4.43 13.05 2.39
C PHE A 64 -3.40 13.64 1.40
N ASN A 65 -3.58 14.92 1.04
CA ASN A 65 -2.64 15.59 0.14
C ASN A 65 -1.22 15.70 0.71
N ASP A 66 -1.03 15.74 2.02
CA ASP A 66 0.32 15.77 2.61
C ASP A 66 1.06 14.47 2.37
N LEU A 67 0.36 13.31 2.38
CA LEU A 67 0.92 12.01 2.03
C LEU A 67 1.34 11.96 0.55
N VAL A 68 0.56 12.58 -0.32
CA VAL A 68 0.87 12.71 -1.76
C VAL A 68 2.11 13.57 -1.97
N GLN A 69 2.19 14.71 -1.26
CA GLN A 69 3.33 15.62 -1.38
C GLN A 69 4.64 15.00 -0.84
N ASP A 70 4.57 14.09 0.12
CA ASP A 70 5.75 13.35 0.59
C ASP A 70 6.33 12.49 -0.54
N VAL A 71 5.49 11.75 -1.28
CA VAL A 71 5.94 10.96 -2.45
C VAL A 71 6.55 11.85 -3.53
N LEU A 72 5.89 12.94 -3.88
CA LEU A 72 6.40 13.89 -4.88
C LEU A 72 7.72 14.54 -4.45
N THR A 73 7.88 14.80 -3.15
CA THR A 73 9.13 15.32 -2.58
C THR A 73 10.26 14.29 -2.69
N ILE A 74 9.99 13.01 -2.40
CA ILE A 74 10.97 11.93 -2.56
C ILE A 74 11.45 11.87 -4.01
N ILE A 75 10.54 11.90 -4.98
CA ILE A 75 10.91 11.85 -6.40
C ILE A 75 11.77 13.07 -6.77
N ASN A 76 11.29 14.27 -6.46
CA ASN A 76 11.92 15.50 -6.92
C ASN A 76 13.25 15.84 -6.20
N GLN A 77 13.33 15.58 -4.89
CA GLN A 77 14.47 16.01 -4.08
C GLN A 77 15.50 14.92 -3.82
N HIS A 78 15.07 13.64 -3.79
CA HIS A 78 15.97 12.54 -3.41
C HIS A 78 16.30 11.61 -4.59
N LEU A 79 15.41 11.45 -5.55
CA LEU A 79 15.69 10.64 -6.75
C LEU A 79 16.21 11.50 -7.90
N GLY A 80 15.72 12.73 -8.07
CA GLY A 80 16.17 13.69 -9.09
C GLY A 80 15.75 13.35 -10.52
N GLU A 81 14.89 12.35 -10.71
CA GLU A 81 14.34 11.91 -12.00
C GLU A 81 12.96 11.29 -11.82
N PRO A 82 12.11 11.23 -12.88
CA PRO A 82 10.81 10.59 -12.80
C PRO A 82 10.92 9.11 -12.41
N ALA A 83 10.01 8.66 -11.55
CA ALA A 83 9.99 7.32 -10.98
C ALA A 83 8.74 6.53 -11.35
N PHE A 84 8.81 5.21 -11.29
CA PHE A 84 7.66 4.34 -11.19
C PHE A 84 7.15 4.32 -9.75
N LEU A 85 5.84 4.13 -9.58
CA LEU A 85 5.22 4.08 -8.26
C LEU A 85 4.53 2.74 -8.03
N VAL A 86 4.74 2.17 -6.85
CA VAL A 86 4.00 1.00 -6.36
C VAL A 86 3.31 1.38 -5.08
N GLY A 87 2.01 1.16 -4.97
CA GLY A 87 1.26 1.40 -3.74
C GLY A 87 0.30 0.27 -3.43
N THR A 88 0.08 -0.02 -2.15
CA THR A 88 -0.94 -0.98 -1.71
C THR A 88 -1.95 -0.31 -0.77
N SER A 89 -3.25 -0.60 -0.92
CA SER A 89 -4.33 -0.09 -0.05
C SER A 89 -4.32 1.45 0.00
N LEU A 90 -4.13 2.09 1.15
CA LEU A 90 -3.93 3.55 1.26
C LEU A 90 -2.82 4.04 0.30
N GLY A 91 -1.71 3.29 0.23
CA GLY A 91 -0.60 3.62 -0.66
C GLY A 91 -1.01 3.65 -2.13
N SER A 92 -1.93 2.78 -2.56
CA SER A 92 -2.43 2.79 -3.94
C SER A 92 -3.14 4.10 -4.29
N ARG A 93 -3.91 4.64 -3.37
CA ARG A 93 -4.60 5.93 -3.54
C ARG A 93 -3.61 7.10 -3.61
N ILE A 94 -2.58 7.05 -2.74
CA ILE A 94 -1.51 8.06 -2.71
C ILE A 94 -0.78 8.10 -4.07
N VAL A 95 -0.37 6.95 -4.60
CA VAL A 95 0.39 6.90 -5.87
C VAL A 95 -0.47 7.27 -7.07
N LEU A 96 -1.75 6.92 -7.09
CA LEU A 96 -2.69 7.34 -8.14
C LEU A 96 -2.90 8.85 -8.12
N GLU A 97 -3.04 9.46 -6.94
CA GLU A 97 -3.20 10.90 -6.82
C GLU A 97 -1.90 11.64 -7.15
N ALA A 98 -0.72 11.11 -6.77
CA ALA A 98 0.58 11.65 -7.18
C ALA A 98 0.72 11.66 -8.71
N ALA A 99 0.34 10.57 -9.37
CA ALA A 99 0.36 10.45 -10.83
C ALA A 99 -0.60 11.46 -11.51
N ARG A 100 -1.78 11.70 -10.92
CA ARG A 100 -2.72 12.69 -11.41
C ARG A 100 -2.18 14.11 -11.29
N GLN A 101 -1.58 14.45 -10.12
CA GLN A 101 -1.08 15.81 -9.85
C GLN A 101 0.20 16.13 -10.63
N ARG A 102 1.10 15.14 -10.78
CA ARG A 102 2.41 15.35 -11.39
C ARG A 102 2.77 14.20 -12.35
N PRO A 103 2.04 14.10 -13.48
CA PRO A 103 2.33 13.09 -14.51
C PRO A 103 3.73 13.22 -15.11
N ASP A 104 4.35 14.40 -15.02
CA ASP A 104 5.72 14.65 -15.44
C ASP A 104 6.79 13.98 -14.54
N LEU A 105 6.43 13.65 -13.29
CA LEU A 105 7.31 12.97 -12.33
C LEU A 105 7.05 11.47 -12.23
N VAL A 106 5.99 10.94 -12.87
CA VAL A 106 5.56 9.55 -12.72
C VAL A 106 5.61 8.83 -14.06
N ARG A 107 6.44 7.79 -14.18
CA ARG A 107 6.58 6.97 -15.38
C ARG A 107 5.43 5.98 -15.57
N GLY A 108 4.85 5.51 -14.48
CA GLY A 108 3.74 4.56 -14.42
C GLY A 108 3.47 4.11 -13.00
N VAL A 109 2.34 3.46 -12.77
CA VAL A 109 1.83 3.10 -11.44
C VAL A 109 1.39 1.65 -11.39
N VAL A 110 1.79 0.91 -10.36
CA VAL A 110 1.12 -0.31 -9.92
C VAL A 110 0.35 -0.01 -8.64
N ALA A 111 -0.98 -0.06 -8.73
CA ALA A 111 -1.89 0.25 -7.64
C ALA A 111 -2.56 -1.04 -7.14
N ALA A 112 -1.98 -1.65 -6.10
CA ALA A 112 -2.50 -2.89 -5.52
C ALA A 112 -3.58 -2.61 -4.46
N ALA A 113 -4.62 -3.44 -4.40
CA ALA A 113 -5.78 -3.26 -3.53
C ALA A 113 -6.32 -1.81 -3.60
N ALA A 114 -6.43 -1.27 -4.81
CA ALA A 114 -6.88 0.09 -5.07
C ALA A 114 -8.40 0.22 -4.94
N HIS A 115 -8.86 1.37 -4.46
CA HIS A 115 -10.28 1.72 -4.42
C HIS A 115 -10.49 3.21 -4.67
N ALA A 116 -11.56 3.55 -5.35
CA ALA A 116 -11.94 4.96 -5.53
C ALA A 116 -12.70 5.48 -4.29
N ARG A 117 -13.52 4.64 -3.69
CA ARG A 117 -14.29 4.93 -2.48
C ARG A 117 -14.48 3.67 -1.64
N LEU A 118 -14.75 3.86 -0.36
CA LEU A 118 -15.19 2.79 0.55
C LEU A 118 -16.71 2.76 0.63
N THR A 119 -17.27 1.58 0.88
CA THR A 119 -18.69 1.43 1.20
C THR A 119 -19.00 2.00 2.59
N PRO A 120 -20.27 2.32 2.91
CA PRO A 120 -20.65 2.78 4.25
C PRO A 120 -20.22 1.82 5.37
N LEU A 121 -20.25 0.50 5.12
CA LEU A 121 -19.82 -0.51 6.09
C LEU A 121 -18.29 -0.46 6.31
N GLN A 122 -17.51 -0.39 5.23
CA GLN A 122 -16.04 -0.24 5.32
C GLN A 122 -15.63 1.06 6.02
N ILE A 123 -16.37 2.17 5.78
CA ILE A 123 -16.15 3.45 6.47
C ILE A 123 -16.43 3.30 7.96
N ALA A 124 -17.55 2.70 8.35
CA ALA A 124 -17.93 2.49 9.74
C ALA A 124 -16.86 1.63 10.46
N GLN A 125 -16.47 0.51 9.85
CA GLN A 125 -15.43 -0.37 10.37
C GLN A 125 -14.08 0.37 10.52
N SER A 126 -13.69 1.15 9.52
CA SER A 126 -12.44 1.92 9.56
C SER A 126 -12.42 2.96 10.67
N LYS A 127 -13.53 3.67 10.90
CA LYS A 127 -13.61 4.73 11.94
C LYS A 127 -13.40 4.20 13.35
N GLU A 128 -13.86 2.99 13.62
CA GLU A 128 -13.73 2.36 14.93
C GLU A 128 -12.43 1.54 15.09
N LEU A 129 -11.73 1.30 13.98
CA LEU A 129 -10.59 0.38 13.96
C LEU A 129 -9.50 0.76 14.96
N ALA A 130 -9.16 2.04 15.09
CA ALA A 130 -8.11 2.50 16.01
C ALA A 130 -8.50 2.23 17.47
N ALA A 131 -9.73 2.56 17.87
CA ALA A 131 -10.22 2.34 19.23
C ALA A 131 -10.34 0.85 19.57
N VAL A 132 -10.82 0.04 18.63
CA VAL A 132 -10.91 -1.42 18.81
C VAL A 132 -9.53 -2.05 18.90
N THR A 133 -8.58 -1.62 18.05
CA THR A 133 -7.19 -2.10 18.08
C THR A 133 -6.53 -1.78 19.43
N ASP A 134 -6.68 -0.56 19.93
CA ASP A 134 -6.14 -0.14 21.22
C ASP A 134 -6.71 -0.99 22.38
N ALA A 135 -8.01 -1.15 22.42
CA ALA A 135 -8.68 -1.95 23.44
C ALA A 135 -8.25 -3.42 23.40
N LEU A 136 -8.28 -4.06 22.22
CA LEU A 136 -7.97 -5.48 22.07
C LEU A 136 -6.49 -5.79 22.25
N SER A 137 -5.58 -4.88 21.91
CA SER A 137 -4.14 -5.08 22.11
C SER A 137 -3.80 -5.34 23.59
N THR A 138 -4.60 -4.78 24.50
CA THR A 138 -4.42 -4.92 25.95
C THR A 138 -5.18 -6.12 26.52
N VAL A 139 -6.47 -6.30 26.12
CA VAL A 139 -7.35 -7.28 26.76
C VAL A 139 -7.38 -8.65 26.06
N ALA A 140 -7.09 -8.70 24.78
CA ALA A 140 -7.17 -9.92 23.98
C ALA A 140 -6.22 -9.87 22.75
N PRO A 141 -4.89 -9.78 22.94
CA PRO A 141 -3.92 -9.63 21.84
C PRO A 141 -3.96 -10.81 20.87
N ASP A 142 -4.13 -12.02 21.32
CA ASP A 142 -4.23 -13.22 20.48
C ASP A 142 -5.49 -13.19 19.59
N TYR A 143 -6.61 -12.72 20.12
CA TYR A 143 -7.82 -12.53 19.31
C TYR A 143 -7.64 -11.45 18.26
N LEU A 144 -6.96 -10.38 18.59
CA LEU A 144 -6.64 -9.31 17.65
C LEU A 144 -5.74 -9.82 16.52
N ALA A 145 -4.69 -10.59 16.84
CA ALA A 145 -3.81 -11.22 15.86
C ALA A 145 -4.57 -12.20 14.96
N ALA A 146 -5.40 -13.08 15.54
CA ALA A 146 -6.19 -14.05 14.80
C ALA A 146 -7.24 -13.38 13.90
N THR A 147 -7.93 -12.34 14.35
CA THR A 147 -8.89 -11.60 13.52
C THR A 147 -8.19 -10.82 12.41
N THR A 148 -7.02 -10.25 12.68
CA THR A 148 -6.18 -9.61 11.64
C THR A 148 -5.76 -10.62 10.58
N ALA A 149 -5.28 -11.82 10.97
CA ALA A 149 -4.97 -12.89 10.04
C ALA A 149 -6.19 -13.27 9.19
N THR A 150 -7.32 -13.54 9.83
CA THR A 150 -8.56 -13.97 9.14
C THR A 150 -9.04 -12.95 8.11
N LEU A 151 -8.89 -11.66 8.40
CA LEU A 151 -9.32 -10.60 7.49
C LEU A 151 -8.36 -10.39 6.32
N ASN A 152 -7.06 -10.54 6.56
CA ASN A 152 -6.02 -10.09 5.61
C ASN A 152 -5.32 -11.22 4.84
N LEU A 153 -5.50 -12.49 5.24
CA LEU A 153 -4.86 -13.63 4.58
C LEU A 153 -5.87 -14.43 3.74
N SER A 154 -5.36 -15.08 2.71
CA SER A 154 -6.15 -15.96 1.85
C SER A 154 -6.60 -17.24 2.57
N PRO A 155 -7.69 -17.87 2.14
CA PRO A 155 -8.10 -19.18 2.69
C PRO A 155 -7.01 -20.24 2.58
N SER A 156 -6.21 -20.22 1.51
CA SER A 156 -5.13 -21.18 1.31
C SER A 156 -4.03 -21.05 2.38
N THR A 157 -3.71 -19.82 2.78
CA THR A 157 -2.75 -19.53 3.86
C THR A 157 -3.32 -19.91 5.23
N LEU A 158 -4.59 -19.59 5.47
CA LEU A 158 -5.26 -19.85 6.75
C LEU A 158 -5.49 -21.35 7.02
N LEU A 159 -5.63 -22.16 5.98
CA LEU A 159 -5.89 -23.61 6.08
C LEU A 159 -4.60 -24.45 6.12
N ASP A 160 -3.44 -23.85 5.89
CA ASP A 160 -2.15 -24.50 6.09
C ASP A 160 -1.73 -24.33 7.57
N ASP A 161 -1.72 -25.43 8.33
CA ASP A 161 -1.48 -25.40 9.77
C ASP A 161 -0.11 -24.78 10.14
N ALA A 162 0.94 -25.05 9.36
CA ALA A 162 2.27 -24.51 9.62
C ALA A 162 2.37 -23.02 9.28
N VAL A 163 1.90 -22.65 8.09
CA VAL A 163 1.95 -21.27 7.62
C VAL A 163 1.04 -20.38 8.47
N SER A 164 -0.14 -20.86 8.85
CA SER A 164 -1.06 -20.08 9.70
C SER A 164 -0.50 -19.88 11.12
N ALA A 165 0.22 -20.86 11.67
CA ALA A 165 0.90 -20.72 12.96
C ALA A 165 2.03 -19.68 12.88
N ASP A 166 2.82 -19.68 11.82
CA ASP A 166 3.88 -18.68 11.60
C ASP A 166 3.30 -17.25 11.47
N TRP A 167 2.22 -17.10 10.72
CA TRP A 167 1.51 -15.81 10.60
C TRP A 167 0.94 -15.34 11.94
N PHE A 168 0.35 -16.26 12.72
CA PHE A 168 -0.17 -15.92 14.03
C PHE A 168 0.95 -15.43 14.97
N ALA A 169 2.08 -16.14 15.00
CA ALA A 169 3.25 -15.73 15.78
C ALA A 169 3.80 -14.36 15.34
N LEU A 170 3.89 -14.14 14.01
CA LEU A 170 4.35 -12.87 13.45
C LEU A 170 3.43 -11.71 13.86
N LEU A 171 2.12 -11.87 13.71
CA LEU A 171 1.13 -10.82 14.01
C LEU A 171 1.06 -10.53 15.51
N THR A 172 1.22 -11.56 16.36
CA THR A 172 1.31 -11.39 17.82
C THR A 172 2.58 -10.62 18.20
N PHE A 173 3.72 -10.97 17.60
CA PHE A 173 5.01 -10.33 17.88
C PHE A 173 5.09 -8.89 17.35
N ALA A 174 4.66 -8.65 16.11
CA ALA A 174 4.72 -7.36 15.49
C ALA A 174 3.80 -6.32 16.17
N GLY A 175 2.81 -6.79 16.91
CA GLY A 175 1.74 -5.93 17.42
C GLY A 175 0.91 -5.32 16.30
N GLN A 176 0.13 -4.29 16.65
CA GLN A 176 -0.80 -3.68 15.70
C GLN A 176 -0.37 -2.27 15.23
N GLY A 177 0.90 -1.95 15.36
CA GLY A 177 1.41 -0.62 15.02
C GLY A 177 0.94 0.46 16.00
N SER A 178 0.90 1.71 15.56
CA SER A 178 0.46 2.84 16.38
C SER A 178 -1.03 3.12 16.20
N THR A 179 -1.79 3.01 17.26
CA THR A 179 -3.23 3.37 17.24
C THR A 179 -3.45 4.88 17.01
N VAL A 180 -2.53 5.72 17.49
CA VAL A 180 -2.55 7.17 17.23
C VAL A 180 -2.32 7.44 15.75
N GLY A 181 -1.28 6.87 15.15
CA GLY A 181 -0.99 7.03 13.73
C GLY A 181 -2.08 6.45 12.85
N LEU A 182 -2.65 5.30 13.23
CA LEU A 182 -3.80 4.70 12.55
C LEU A 182 -5.01 5.66 12.55
N ALA A 183 -5.34 6.27 13.69
CA ALA A 183 -6.43 7.24 13.79
C ALA A 183 -6.18 8.47 12.91
N GLN A 184 -4.95 8.97 12.87
CA GLN A 184 -4.56 10.10 12.01
C GLN A 184 -4.71 9.77 10.52
N GLN A 185 -4.26 8.60 10.07
CA GLN A 185 -4.39 8.14 8.68
C GLN A 185 -5.86 7.92 8.30
N ILE A 186 -6.69 7.40 9.22
CA ILE A 186 -8.12 7.26 9.01
C ILE A 186 -8.77 8.64 8.83
N ALA A 187 -8.45 9.60 9.68
CA ALA A 187 -8.98 10.96 9.60
C ALA A 187 -8.58 11.67 8.29
N ALA A 188 -7.37 11.39 7.78
CA ALA A 188 -6.86 11.99 6.56
C ALA A 188 -7.54 11.48 5.28
N ASP A 189 -7.95 10.21 5.23
CA ASP A 189 -8.39 9.56 3.99
C ASP A 189 -9.77 8.90 4.04
N CYS A 190 -10.22 8.43 5.20
CA CYS A 190 -11.46 7.65 5.29
C CYS A 190 -12.69 8.45 4.86
N GLY A 191 -13.44 7.89 3.90
CA GLY A 191 -14.67 8.47 3.39
C GLY A 191 -14.53 9.40 2.20
N SER A 192 -13.32 9.69 1.74
CA SER A 192 -13.13 10.46 0.50
C SER A 192 -13.45 9.61 -0.74
N ASP A 193 -14.07 10.24 -1.75
CA ASP A 193 -14.39 9.62 -3.05
C ASP A 193 -13.50 10.23 -4.14
N GLN A 194 -12.70 9.39 -4.80
CA GLN A 194 -11.76 9.76 -5.85
C GLN A 194 -12.28 9.46 -7.26
N SER A 195 -13.50 8.96 -7.39
CA SER A 195 -14.06 8.50 -8.68
C SER A 195 -14.03 9.58 -9.77
N GLN A 196 -14.15 10.85 -9.39
CA GLN A 196 -14.10 11.97 -10.34
C GLN A 196 -12.67 12.39 -10.72
N HIS A 197 -11.67 11.98 -9.96
CA HIS A 197 -10.27 12.31 -10.17
C HIS A 197 -9.56 11.30 -11.07
N TYR A 198 -9.86 10.03 -10.93
CA TYR A 198 -9.18 8.96 -11.66
C TYR A 198 -9.26 9.04 -13.18
N PRO A 199 -10.35 9.53 -13.81
CA PRO A 199 -10.37 9.79 -15.26
C PRO A 199 -9.34 10.81 -15.76
N GLN A 200 -8.71 11.58 -14.88
CA GLN A 200 -7.69 12.57 -15.21
C GLN A 200 -6.26 12.00 -15.19
N ILE A 201 -6.08 10.75 -14.79
CA ILE A 201 -4.76 10.08 -14.77
C ILE A 201 -4.39 9.74 -16.22
N SER A 202 -3.21 10.20 -16.65
CA SER A 202 -2.73 10.06 -18.04
C SER A 202 -1.48 9.18 -18.18
N VAL A 203 -0.89 8.72 -17.06
CA VAL A 203 0.25 7.81 -17.09
C VAL A 203 -0.24 6.36 -17.14
N PRO A 204 0.60 5.41 -17.62
CA PRO A 204 0.26 3.99 -17.57
C PRO A 204 -0.03 3.50 -16.16
N VAL A 205 -1.12 2.74 -15.98
CA VAL A 205 -1.54 2.20 -14.68
C VAL A 205 -1.86 0.72 -14.80
N LEU A 206 -1.31 -0.09 -13.90
CA LEU A 206 -1.78 -1.43 -13.59
C LEU A 206 -2.48 -1.41 -12.24
N THR A 207 -3.76 -1.77 -12.20
CA THR A 207 -4.46 -2.05 -10.95
C THR A 207 -4.34 -3.54 -10.65
N LEU A 208 -3.89 -3.88 -9.44
CA LEU A 208 -3.65 -5.26 -9.03
C LEU A 208 -4.59 -5.63 -7.89
N ALA A 209 -5.51 -6.54 -8.16
CA ALA A 209 -6.39 -7.11 -7.14
C ALA A 209 -5.72 -8.32 -6.47
N TYR A 210 -6.05 -8.56 -5.21
CA TYR A 210 -5.79 -9.83 -4.54
C TYR A 210 -7.11 -10.62 -4.49
N ALA A 211 -7.11 -11.83 -5.07
CA ALA A 211 -8.34 -12.58 -5.34
C ALA A 211 -9.19 -12.89 -4.11
N ASP A 212 -8.56 -13.03 -2.95
CA ASP A 212 -9.21 -13.36 -1.68
C ASP A 212 -9.28 -12.15 -0.71
N ASP A 213 -9.06 -10.92 -1.19
CA ASP A 213 -9.07 -9.70 -0.37
C ASP A 213 -10.47 -9.40 0.16
N ARG A 214 -10.60 -9.32 1.49
CA ARG A 214 -11.84 -9.00 2.21
C ARG A 214 -11.86 -7.58 2.77
N VAL A 215 -10.76 -6.85 2.63
CA VAL A 215 -10.62 -5.45 3.04
C VAL A 215 -10.98 -4.53 1.88
N ILE A 216 -10.35 -4.76 0.72
CA ILE A 216 -10.65 -4.09 -0.55
C ILE A 216 -10.96 -5.17 -1.58
N PHE A 217 -12.22 -5.34 -1.88
CA PHE A 217 -12.69 -6.40 -2.76
C PHE A 217 -12.13 -6.25 -4.19
N PRO A 218 -11.85 -7.37 -4.89
CA PRO A 218 -11.37 -7.35 -6.28
C PRO A 218 -12.23 -6.50 -7.22
N GLU A 219 -13.54 -6.46 -7.00
CA GLU A 219 -14.48 -5.64 -7.75
C GLU A 219 -14.17 -4.14 -7.62
N GLN A 220 -13.81 -3.66 -6.41
CA GLN A 220 -13.42 -2.26 -6.19
C GLN A 220 -12.14 -1.90 -6.96
N VAL A 221 -11.19 -2.83 -7.05
CA VAL A 221 -9.96 -2.66 -7.83
C VAL A 221 -10.27 -2.63 -9.33
N ARG A 222 -11.17 -3.50 -9.79
CA ARG A 222 -11.65 -3.52 -11.19
C ARG A 222 -12.39 -2.23 -11.56
N ASP A 223 -13.20 -1.70 -10.63
CA ASP A 223 -13.86 -0.39 -10.81
C ASP A 223 -12.83 0.73 -11.01
N VAL A 224 -11.72 0.71 -10.26
CA VAL A 224 -10.62 1.69 -10.46
C VAL A 224 -10.00 1.57 -11.85
N ALA A 225 -9.75 0.34 -12.35
CA ALA A 225 -9.26 0.14 -13.71
C ALA A 225 -10.20 0.73 -14.76
N GLN A 226 -11.52 0.59 -14.58
CA GLN A 226 -12.52 1.12 -15.50
C GLN A 226 -12.60 2.65 -15.49
N LEU A 227 -12.25 3.29 -14.36
CA LEU A 227 -12.25 4.75 -14.23
C LEU A 227 -11.02 5.40 -14.89
N ILE A 228 -9.89 4.69 -14.98
CA ILE A 228 -8.62 5.25 -15.48
C ILE A 228 -8.47 4.91 -16.97
N PRO A 229 -8.36 5.89 -17.87
CA PRO A 229 -8.20 5.63 -19.30
C PRO A 229 -6.96 4.77 -19.60
N GLY A 230 -7.15 3.63 -20.25
CA GLY A 230 -6.05 2.74 -20.64
C GLY A 230 -5.41 1.94 -19.51
N ALA A 231 -5.99 1.94 -18.30
CA ALA A 231 -5.46 1.11 -17.21
C ALA A 231 -5.62 -0.38 -17.49
N GLU A 232 -4.59 -1.13 -17.12
CA GLU A 232 -4.63 -2.59 -17.08
C GLU A 232 -5.17 -3.08 -15.72
N TYR A 233 -5.79 -4.26 -15.73
CA TYR A 233 -6.23 -4.96 -14.53
C TYR A 233 -5.58 -6.34 -14.48
N ALA A 234 -5.01 -6.69 -13.32
CA ALA A 234 -4.55 -8.04 -13.02
C ALA A 234 -5.10 -8.48 -11.66
N GLU A 235 -5.14 -9.80 -11.47
CA GLU A 235 -5.59 -10.41 -10.22
C GLU A 235 -4.58 -11.45 -9.76
N LEU A 236 -4.11 -11.34 -8.51
CA LEU A 236 -3.18 -12.26 -7.90
C LEU A 236 -3.97 -13.35 -7.16
N PRO A 237 -3.96 -14.60 -7.64
CA PRO A 237 -4.73 -15.69 -7.06
C PRO A 237 -4.17 -16.10 -5.70
N HIS A 238 -5.03 -16.69 -4.85
CA HIS A 238 -4.64 -17.19 -3.54
C HIS A 238 -3.92 -16.15 -2.66
N ALA A 239 -4.40 -14.91 -2.69
CA ALA A 239 -3.85 -13.77 -2.00
C ALA A 239 -4.97 -12.97 -1.31
N GLY A 240 -4.83 -12.73 -0.01
CA GLY A 240 -5.66 -11.80 0.75
C GLY A 240 -5.07 -10.38 0.70
N HIS A 241 -5.48 -9.51 1.62
CA HIS A 241 -5.03 -8.11 1.64
C HIS A 241 -3.51 -7.95 1.79
N PHE A 242 -2.84 -8.94 2.38
CA PHE A 242 -1.38 -9.03 2.46
C PHE A 242 -0.77 -9.82 1.28
N GLY A 243 -1.41 -9.80 0.11
CA GLY A 243 -1.01 -10.58 -1.06
C GLY A 243 0.45 -10.37 -1.51
N TYR A 244 1.00 -9.18 -1.31
CA TYR A 244 2.42 -8.89 -1.56
C TYR A 244 3.37 -9.66 -0.62
N LEU A 245 2.88 -10.16 0.54
CA LEU A 245 3.62 -11.03 1.45
C LEU A 245 3.28 -12.50 1.25
N GLU A 246 2.04 -12.83 0.90
CA GLU A 246 1.62 -14.22 0.66
C GLU A 246 2.16 -14.76 -0.66
N ARG A 247 2.30 -13.91 -1.68
CA ARG A 247 2.73 -14.25 -3.04
C ARG A 247 3.80 -13.26 -3.54
N PRO A 248 4.94 -13.15 -2.82
CA PRO A 248 5.91 -12.09 -3.08
C PRO A 248 6.59 -12.20 -4.45
N ASN A 249 6.83 -13.41 -4.94
CA ASN A 249 7.48 -13.60 -6.22
C ASN A 249 6.58 -13.20 -7.38
N GLU A 250 5.33 -13.63 -7.36
CA GLU A 250 4.32 -13.31 -8.37
C GLU A 250 4.00 -11.82 -8.36
N PHE A 251 3.92 -11.20 -7.17
CA PHE A 251 3.77 -9.75 -7.04
C PHE A 251 4.95 -9.00 -7.69
N ASN A 252 6.18 -9.39 -7.36
CA ASN A 252 7.39 -8.77 -7.92
C ASN A 252 7.49 -8.96 -9.44
N GLU A 253 7.05 -10.11 -9.97
CA GLU A 253 7.04 -10.37 -11.41
C GLU A 253 6.05 -9.46 -12.14
N LEU A 254 4.82 -9.35 -11.64
CA LEU A 254 3.80 -8.44 -12.21
C LEU A 254 4.29 -6.98 -12.23
N VAL A 255 4.92 -6.52 -11.15
CA VAL A 255 5.52 -5.18 -11.09
C VAL A 255 6.63 -5.02 -12.13
N HIS A 256 7.55 -5.97 -12.18
CA HIS A 256 8.69 -5.95 -13.10
C HIS A 256 8.25 -5.97 -14.57
N GLU A 257 7.38 -6.88 -14.95
CA GLU A 257 6.88 -7.01 -16.32
C GLU A 257 6.16 -5.74 -16.77
N PHE A 258 5.28 -5.21 -15.94
CA PHE A 258 4.55 -3.99 -16.27
C PHE A 258 5.49 -2.80 -16.48
N PHE A 259 6.43 -2.56 -15.56
CA PHE A 259 7.35 -1.44 -15.68
C PHE A 259 8.36 -1.60 -16.82
N THR A 260 8.79 -2.81 -17.12
CA THR A 260 9.69 -3.08 -18.27
C THR A 260 8.99 -2.75 -19.58
N ARG A 261 7.75 -3.21 -19.79
CA ARG A 261 6.96 -2.86 -20.99
C ARG A 261 6.72 -1.37 -21.13
N THR A 262 6.39 -0.72 -20.01
CA THR A 262 6.11 0.72 -19.97
C THR A 262 7.37 1.57 -20.24
N SER A 263 8.57 1.07 -19.87
CA SER A 263 9.83 1.78 -20.12
C SER A 263 10.25 1.79 -21.59
N THR A 264 9.74 0.85 -22.39
CA THR A 264 10.11 0.67 -23.79
C THR A 264 9.09 1.27 -24.77
N ALA A 265 7.94 1.72 -24.27
CA ALA A 265 6.90 2.37 -25.06
C ALA A 265 7.09 3.91 -25.09
#